data_750e49f392b017e7bb47e2a70bb18dd9
#
_entry.id   750e49f392b017e7bb47e2a70bb18dd9
#
_cell.length_a   1.000
_cell.length_b   1.000
_cell.length_c   1.000
_cell.angle_alpha   90.00
_cell.angle_beta   90.00
_cell.angle_gamma   90.00
#
_symmetry.space_group_name_H-M   'P 1'
#
loop_
_entity.id
_entity.type
_entity.pdbx_description
1 polymer ?
#
loop_
_entity_poly.entity_id
_entity_poly.type
_entity_poly.pdbx_seq_one_letter_code
_entity_poly.pdbx_strand_id
1 'polypeptide(L)'
;RPCYIVSVGNYKTELKAADFETAFAPLEKEAEPTMIVIPEAVNLADADCYALQQKMVEHCNKMMSRISILDVFIDKYPANPAVKVDYVDKFRNGFSTNFPSYAAAYYPYLNTSVLSDTDITDSMIVLKDNVTDFIMHIGWEEAMIASFTAAFLKEGSSGEMTKDINQALLQNSVVYQQLIKAVKYDLNLLSPSAAIAGVYCSVDNSRGVWKAPANVTINSVVKPSATINDYEQEELNVPITGKAVNAIRTFPGEGIKVWGARTLDGNSQDWRYVNVRRTMIYLEQSVKNA
;
A
#
# COMPACT_ATOMS: atom_id res chain seq x y z
N ARG A 1 -10.72 10.10 15.36
CA ARG A 1 -9.75 9.56 16.33
C ARG A 1 -8.36 10.11 16.00
N PRO A 2 -7.48 10.32 17.00
CA PRO A 2 -6.12 10.79 16.74
C PRO A 2 -5.35 9.77 15.88
N CYS A 3 -4.49 10.28 15.00
CA CYS A 3 -3.57 9.51 14.19
C CYS A 3 -2.14 9.83 14.64
N TYR A 4 -1.38 8.82 14.99
CA TYR A 4 0.01 8.93 15.38
C TYR A 4 0.88 8.61 14.17
N ILE A 5 1.68 9.55 13.73
CA ILE A 5 2.60 9.39 12.60
C ILE A 5 4.01 9.35 13.16
N VAL A 6 4.73 8.27 12.87
CA VAL A 6 6.14 8.12 13.19
C VAL A 6 6.93 8.17 11.90
N SER A 7 7.69 9.25 11.71
CA SER A 7 8.55 9.39 10.55
C SER A 7 9.85 8.61 10.77
N VAL A 8 10.19 7.75 9.82
CA VAL A 8 11.43 6.97 9.81
C VAL A 8 12.19 7.25 8.50
N GLY A 9 13.53 7.33 8.58
CA GLY A 9 14.35 7.59 7.40
C GLY A 9 14.14 8.99 6.79
N ASN A 10 14.50 9.11 5.53
CA ASN A 10 14.32 10.33 4.72
C ASN A 10 14.16 9.95 3.24
N TYR A 11 13.68 10.89 2.41
CA TYR A 11 13.43 10.66 0.97
C TYR A 11 14.69 10.54 0.11
N LYS A 12 15.90 10.70 0.66
CA LYS A 12 17.17 10.67 -0.07
C LYS A 12 17.92 9.35 0.10
N THR A 13 17.51 8.52 1.05
CA THR A 13 18.16 7.23 1.35
C THR A 13 17.24 6.08 1.00
N GLU A 14 17.84 4.95 0.64
CA GLU A 14 17.12 3.70 0.43
C GLU A 14 16.42 3.26 1.71
N LEU A 15 15.20 2.76 1.59
CA LEU A 15 14.42 2.24 2.72
C LEU A 15 15.04 0.95 3.25
N LYS A 16 15.19 0.84 4.58
CA LYS A 16 15.69 -0.35 5.25
C LYS A 16 14.75 -0.78 6.34
N ALA A 17 14.56 -2.08 6.51
CA ALA A 17 13.71 -2.64 7.56
C ALA A 17 14.13 -2.15 8.96
N ALA A 18 15.43 -2.03 9.22
CA ALA A 18 15.96 -1.54 10.49
C ALA A 18 15.49 -0.10 10.84
N ASP A 19 15.27 0.76 9.87
CA ASP A 19 14.79 2.12 10.11
C ASP A 19 13.35 2.09 10.66
N PHE A 20 12.51 1.22 10.11
CA PHE A 20 11.14 1.03 10.61
C PHE A 20 11.10 0.40 12.01
N GLU A 21 12.04 -0.49 12.34
CA GLU A 21 12.10 -1.11 13.66
C GLU A 21 12.32 -0.08 14.77
N THR A 22 13.03 1.01 14.49
CA THR A 22 13.25 2.09 15.46
C THR A 22 11.95 2.79 15.88
N ALA A 23 10.90 2.73 15.05
CA ALA A 23 9.60 3.33 15.32
C ALA A 23 8.81 2.63 16.44
N PHE A 24 9.09 1.37 16.73
CA PHE A 24 8.33 0.63 17.74
C PHE A 24 8.60 1.15 19.17
N ALA A 25 9.84 1.53 19.48
CA ALA A 25 10.18 2.01 20.82
C ALA A 25 9.42 3.28 21.25
N PRO A 26 9.29 4.35 20.43
CA PRO A 26 8.41 5.47 20.78
C PRO A 26 6.92 5.05 20.85
N LEU A 27 6.45 4.15 19.99
CA LEU A 27 5.06 3.68 20.00
C LEU A 27 4.70 2.85 21.24
N GLU A 28 5.67 2.25 21.93
CA GLU A 28 5.44 1.56 23.19
C GLU A 28 5.02 2.50 24.33
N LYS A 29 5.37 3.77 24.22
CA LYS A 29 5.00 4.80 25.22
C LYS A 29 3.60 5.33 25.04
N GLU A 30 2.99 5.08 23.87
CA GLU A 30 1.66 5.56 23.52
C GLU A 30 0.62 4.47 23.79
N ALA A 31 -0.33 4.74 24.69
CA ALA A 31 -1.37 3.77 25.07
C ALA A 31 -2.59 3.80 24.12
N GLU A 32 -2.85 4.93 23.48
CA GLU A 32 -4.06 5.16 22.69
C GLU A 32 -4.14 4.44 21.33
N PRO A 33 -3.03 4.21 20.58
CA PRO A 33 -3.12 3.55 19.28
C PRO A 33 -3.73 2.15 19.38
N THR A 34 -4.75 1.87 18.59
CA THR A 34 -5.45 0.57 18.53
C THR A 34 -5.14 -0.22 17.27
N MET A 35 -4.43 0.38 16.33
CA MET A 35 -4.01 -0.23 15.06
C MET A 35 -2.59 0.21 14.72
N ILE A 36 -1.83 -0.69 14.10
CA ILE A 36 -0.54 -0.38 13.46
C ILE A 36 -0.63 -0.69 11.98
N VAL A 37 -0.13 0.24 11.17
CA VAL A 37 -0.02 0.15 9.72
C VAL A 37 1.33 0.68 9.28
N ILE A 38 2.00 -0.04 8.40
CA ILE A 38 3.23 0.39 7.72
C ILE A 38 3.05 0.15 6.22
N PRO A 39 2.36 1.05 5.50
CA PRO A 39 2.07 0.85 4.09
C PRO A 39 3.33 0.75 3.22
N GLU A 40 4.40 1.41 3.62
CA GLU A 40 5.69 1.43 2.93
C GLU A 40 6.48 0.12 3.08
N ALA A 41 6.08 -0.78 3.96
CA ALA A 41 6.74 -2.09 4.12
C ALA A 41 6.83 -2.86 2.79
N VAL A 42 5.86 -2.67 1.91
CA VAL A 42 5.82 -3.31 0.58
C VAL A 42 6.85 -2.75 -0.42
N ASN A 43 7.54 -1.68 -0.08
CA ASN A 43 8.64 -1.14 -0.90
C ASN A 43 10.00 -1.75 -0.53
N LEU A 44 10.05 -2.58 0.52
CA LEU A 44 11.20 -3.41 0.85
C LEU A 44 11.22 -4.67 -0.04
N ALA A 45 12.33 -5.43 0.00
CA ALA A 45 12.33 -6.78 -0.53
C ALA A 45 11.30 -7.65 0.22
N ASP A 46 10.76 -8.67 -0.42
CA ASP A 46 9.69 -9.51 0.13
C ASP A 46 10.04 -10.13 1.50
N ALA A 47 11.27 -10.63 1.65
CA ALA A 47 11.74 -11.21 2.92
C ALA A 47 11.79 -10.15 4.04
N ASP A 48 12.28 -8.95 3.74
CA ASP A 48 12.36 -7.84 4.69
C ASP A 48 10.97 -7.28 5.03
N CYS A 49 10.07 -7.23 4.04
CA CYS A 49 8.67 -6.88 4.25
C CYS A 49 8.01 -7.84 5.25
N TYR A 50 8.16 -9.15 5.05
CA TYR A 50 7.58 -10.14 5.95
C TYR A 50 8.23 -10.13 7.34
N ALA A 51 9.54 -9.91 7.43
CA ALA A 51 10.23 -9.76 8.71
C ALA A 51 9.73 -8.55 9.49
N LEU A 52 9.56 -7.40 8.82
CA LEU A 52 8.99 -6.20 9.43
C LEU A 52 7.54 -6.42 9.89
N GLN A 53 6.73 -7.09 9.07
CA GLN A 53 5.36 -7.43 9.43
C GLN A 53 5.30 -8.38 10.66
N GLN A 54 6.24 -9.30 10.80
CA GLN A 54 6.36 -10.11 12.01
C GLN A 54 6.62 -9.23 13.25
N LYS A 55 7.51 -8.24 13.13
CA LYS A 55 7.77 -7.28 14.21
C LYS A 55 6.54 -6.44 14.57
N MET A 56 5.73 -6.07 13.60
CA MET A 56 4.43 -5.40 13.86
C MET A 56 3.53 -6.28 14.72
N VAL A 57 3.43 -7.57 14.43
CA VAL A 57 2.59 -8.51 15.19
C VAL A 57 3.15 -8.77 16.58
N GLU A 58 4.47 -8.95 16.71
CA GLU A 58 5.15 -9.07 18.00
C GLU A 58 4.89 -7.86 18.89
N HIS A 59 5.00 -6.65 18.32
CA HIS A 59 4.70 -5.42 19.04
C HIS A 59 3.22 -5.36 19.48
N CYS A 60 2.27 -5.75 18.61
CA CYS A 60 0.85 -5.80 18.98
C CYS A 60 0.59 -6.77 20.13
N ASN A 61 1.23 -7.95 20.11
CA ASN A 61 1.14 -8.90 21.21
C ASN A 61 1.75 -8.35 22.50
N LYS A 62 2.92 -7.71 22.43
CA LYS A 62 3.57 -7.08 23.60
C LYS A 62 2.67 -6.03 24.24
N MET A 63 2.04 -5.19 23.43
CA MET A 63 1.17 -4.09 23.91
C MET A 63 -0.20 -4.56 24.35
N MET A 64 -0.75 -5.64 23.76
CA MET A 64 -2.09 -6.18 24.02
C MET A 64 -3.23 -5.16 23.88
N SER A 65 -2.94 -4.01 23.21
CA SER A 65 -3.88 -2.89 23.05
C SER A 65 -4.23 -2.60 21.60
N ARG A 66 -3.58 -3.29 20.64
CA ARG A 66 -3.65 -2.96 19.22
C ARG A 66 -3.57 -4.19 18.33
N ILE A 67 -4.00 -4.04 17.07
CA ILE A 67 -3.92 -5.05 16.02
C ILE A 67 -3.10 -4.51 14.84
N SER A 68 -2.38 -5.37 14.13
CA SER A 68 -1.67 -5.03 12.91
C SER A 68 -2.52 -5.30 11.67
N ILE A 69 -2.51 -4.37 10.72
CA ILE A 69 -3.11 -4.51 9.40
C ILE A 69 -1.96 -4.70 8.43
N LEU A 70 -1.91 -5.87 7.77
CA LEU A 70 -0.83 -6.31 6.92
C LEU A 70 -1.24 -6.29 5.45
N ASP A 71 -0.28 -5.99 4.60
CA ASP A 71 -0.42 -6.07 3.16
C ASP A 71 0.21 -7.37 2.63
N VAL A 72 -0.46 -8.06 1.72
CA VAL A 72 0.19 -9.11 0.94
C VAL A 72 1.13 -8.45 -0.05
N PHE A 73 2.43 -8.73 0.07
CA PHE A 73 3.44 -8.18 -0.84
C PHE A 73 3.15 -8.57 -2.29
N ILE A 74 3.17 -7.59 -3.18
CA ILE A 74 3.07 -7.78 -4.63
C ILE A 74 4.28 -7.08 -5.25
N ASP A 75 5.08 -7.84 -6.00
CA ASP A 75 6.15 -7.25 -6.81
C ASP A 75 5.53 -6.48 -7.99
N LYS A 76 5.69 -5.16 -7.98
CA LYS A 76 5.18 -4.29 -9.05
C LYS A 76 6.00 -4.40 -10.34
N TYR A 77 7.27 -4.82 -10.23
CA TYR A 77 8.24 -4.85 -11.32
C TYR A 77 8.95 -6.20 -11.41
N PRO A 78 8.20 -7.30 -11.62
CA PRO A 78 8.79 -8.63 -11.66
C PRO A 78 9.82 -8.73 -12.80
N ALA A 79 10.95 -9.38 -12.53
CA ALA A 79 12.01 -9.57 -13.52
C ALA A 79 11.52 -10.29 -14.80
N ASN A 80 10.50 -11.13 -14.66
CA ASN A 80 9.80 -11.76 -15.79
C ASN A 80 8.29 -11.63 -15.61
N PRO A 81 7.65 -10.62 -16.24
CA PRO A 81 6.21 -10.41 -16.12
C PRO A 81 5.34 -11.50 -16.76
N ALA A 82 5.93 -12.41 -17.56
CA ALA A 82 5.21 -13.54 -18.13
C ALA A 82 4.99 -14.67 -17.10
N VAL A 83 5.76 -14.69 -16.00
CA VAL A 83 5.60 -15.66 -14.92
C VAL A 83 4.47 -15.21 -13.98
N LYS A 84 3.39 -15.98 -13.96
CA LYS A 84 2.30 -15.74 -13.03
C LYS A 84 2.71 -16.19 -11.62
N VAL A 85 2.85 -15.24 -10.71
CA VAL A 85 3.21 -15.49 -9.31
C VAL A 85 1.95 -15.46 -8.44
N ASP A 86 1.77 -16.47 -7.61
CA ASP A 86 0.77 -16.43 -6.54
C ASP A 86 1.36 -15.74 -5.31
N TYR A 87 1.05 -14.45 -5.18
CA TYR A 87 1.54 -13.65 -4.07
C TYR A 87 0.91 -14.00 -2.73
N VAL A 88 -0.29 -14.58 -2.72
CA VAL A 88 -0.98 -15.02 -1.51
C VAL A 88 -0.28 -16.27 -0.95
N ASP A 89 0.01 -17.23 -1.79
CA ASP A 89 0.78 -18.41 -1.38
C ASP A 89 2.20 -18.04 -0.95
N LYS A 90 2.83 -17.10 -1.67
CA LYS A 90 4.14 -16.57 -1.29
C LYS A 90 4.11 -15.91 0.10
N PHE A 91 3.08 -15.12 0.38
CA PHE A 91 2.85 -14.54 1.71
C PHE A 91 2.64 -15.61 2.77
N ARG A 92 1.77 -16.58 2.54
CA ARG A 92 1.48 -17.66 3.48
C ARG A 92 2.72 -18.50 3.85
N ASN A 93 3.59 -18.71 2.86
CA ASN A 93 4.84 -19.48 3.05
C ASN A 93 5.97 -18.63 3.66
N GLY A 94 6.05 -17.34 3.32
CA GLY A 94 7.11 -16.44 3.77
C GLY A 94 6.84 -15.80 5.13
N PHE A 95 5.57 -15.56 5.47
CA PHE A 95 5.17 -14.93 6.72
C PHE A 95 4.85 -15.98 7.79
N SER A 96 5.42 -15.84 9.00
CA SER A 96 5.15 -16.70 10.14
C SER A 96 5.08 -15.89 11.43
N THR A 97 4.19 -16.23 12.35
CA THR A 97 4.08 -15.58 13.66
C THR A 97 3.48 -16.53 14.70
N ASN A 98 3.88 -16.37 15.95
CA ASN A 98 3.28 -17.07 17.09
C ASN A 98 2.00 -16.40 17.60
N PHE A 99 1.65 -15.22 17.06
CA PHE A 99 0.54 -14.39 17.53
C PHE A 99 -0.43 -14.01 16.39
N PRO A 100 -0.93 -14.98 15.61
CA PRO A 100 -1.69 -14.72 14.39
C PRO A 100 -3.01 -13.96 14.64
N SER A 101 -3.56 -14.05 15.84
CA SER A 101 -4.79 -13.34 16.22
C SER A 101 -4.64 -11.81 16.30
N TYR A 102 -3.40 -11.29 16.38
CA TYR A 102 -3.12 -9.85 16.38
C TYR A 102 -2.86 -9.28 14.99
N ALA A 103 -3.09 -10.05 13.94
CA ALA A 103 -2.86 -9.64 12.56
C ALA A 103 -4.04 -9.92 11.65
N ALA A 104 -4.29 -9.01 10.70
CA ALA A 104 -5.23 -9.20 9.61
C ALA A 104 -4.56 -8.78 8.29
N ALA A 105 -4.47 -9.69 7.32
CA ALA A 105 -3.88 -9.43 6.01
C ALA A 105 -4.94 -9.12 4.96
N TYR A 106 -4.60 -8.23 4.01
CA TYR A 106 -5.49 -7.76 2.95
C TYR A 106 -4.84 -7.88 1.57
N TYR A 107 -5.67 -8.18 0.58
CA TYR A 107 -5.29 -8.37 -0.81
C TYR A 107 -6.48 -8.03 -1.73
N PRO A 108 -6.27 -7.51 -2.92
CA PRO A 108 -5.04 -7.09 -3.58
C PRO A 108 -4.69 -5.61 -3.32
N TYR A 109 -3.67 -5.08 -4.01
CA TYR A 109 -3.40 -3.66 -4.06
C TYR A 109 -4.56 -2.89 -4.72
N LEU A 110 -4.60 -1.60 -4.47
CA LEU A 110 -5.69 -0.72 -4.87
C LEU A 110 -5.18 0.35 -5.85
N ASN A 111 -5.81 0.42 -7.01
CA ASN A 111 -5.66 1.55 -7.90
C ASN A 111 -6.53 2.68 -7.35
N THR A 112 -5.88 3.73 -6.89
CA THR A 112 -6.54 4.87 -6.23
C THR A 112 -6.63 6.09 -7.13
N SER A 113 -7.34 7.10 -6.69
CA SER A 113 -7.40 8.43 -7.29
C SER A 113 -6.84 9.50 -6.34
N VAL A 114 -5.89 9.11 -5.47
CA VAL A 114 -5.31 10.00 -4.46
C VAL A 114 -4.48 11.10 -5.12
N LEU A 115 -3.65 10.72 -6.12
CA LEU A 115 -2.85 11.68 -6.88
C LEU A 115 -3.59 12.07 -8.17
N SER A 116 -3.77 13.37 -8.35
CA SER A 116 -4.30 13.99 -9.57
C SER A 116 -3.17 14.30 -10.57
N ASP A 117 -3.51 14.80 -11.76
CA ASP A 117 -2.52 15.20 -12.76
C ASP A 117 -1.71 16.42 -12.30
N THR A 118 -2.27 17.24 -11.44
CA THR A 118 -1.61 18.44 -10.91
C THR A 118 -0.62 18.15 -9.79
N ASP A 119 -0.69 16.96 -9.19
CA ASP A 119 0.20 16.56 -8.10
C ASP A 119 1.57 16.07 -8.60
N ILE A 120 1.64 15.67 -9.89
CA ILE A 120 2.91 15.28 -10.54
C ILE A 120 3.56 16.52 -11.12
N THR A 121 4.53 17.06 -10.40
CA THR A 121 5.26 18.27 -10.79
C THR A 121 6.58 17.93 -11.49
N ASP A 122 7.10 18.90 -12.23
CA ASP A 122 8.41 18.81 -12.90
C ASP A 122 9.53 18.45 -11.93
N SER A 123 9.49 18.94 -10.68
CA SER A 123 10.48 18.64 -9.64
C SER A 123 10.52 17.17 -9.19
N MET A 124 9.48 16.40 -9.48
CA MET A 124 9.41 14.96 -9.18
C MET A 124 9.94 14.09 -10.31
N ILE A 125 10.20 14.69 -11.48
CA ILE A 125 10.59 13.96 -12.69
C ILE A 125 12.11 14.04 -12.83
N VAL A 126 12.77 12.93 -12.55
CA VAL A 126 14.21 12.79 -12.79
C VAL A 126 14.41 11.79 -13.92
N LEU A 127 14.93 12.28 -15.03
CA LEU A 127 15.33 11.41 -16.15
C LEU A 127 16.70 10.80 -15.82
N LYS A 128 16.86 9.52 -16.13
CA LYS A 128 18.11 8.77 -15.85
C LYS A 128 19.34 9.42 -16.50
N ASP A 129 19.16 9.81 -17.75
CA ASP A 129 20.16 10.57 -18.49
C ASP A 129 19.84 12.08 -18.35
N ASN A 130 19.68 12.81 -19.38
CA ASN A 130 19.22 14.18 -19.30
C ASN A 130 18.06 14.40 -20.29
N VAL A 131 17.46 15.61 -20.26
CA VAL A 131 16.35 15.92 -21.17
C VAL A 131 16.81 15.83 -22.63
N THR A 132 18.03 16.19 -22.94
CA THR A 132 18.57 16.15 -24.30
C THR A 132 18.60 14.72 -24.82
N ASP A 133 19.14 13.78 -24.06
CA ASP A 133 19.18 12.38 -24.43
C ASP A 133 17.78 11.78 -24.53
N PHE A 134 16.89 12.16 -23.64
CA PHE A 134 15.50 11.73 -23.67
C PHE A 134 14.80 12.13 -24.98
N ILE A 135 14.88 13.42 -25.41
CA ILE A 135 14.20 13.90 -26.62
C ILE A 135 14.75 13.27 -27.90
N MET A 136 16.04 12.86 -27.94
CA MET A 136 16.60 12.15 -29.07
C MET A 136 16.00 10.74 -29.25
N HIS A 137 15.44 10.15 -28.21
CA HIS A 137 14.91 8.78 -28.22
C HIS A 137 13.37 8.69 -28.23
N ILE A 138 12.63 9.83 -28.17
CA ILE A 138 11.16 9.82 -28.15
C ILE A 138 10.50 9.71 -29.53
N GLY A 139 11.28 9.51 -30.58
CA GLY A 139 10.78 9.30 -31.95
C GLY A 139 10.33 10.58 -32.66
N TRP A 140 10.83 11.73 -32.27
CA TRP A 140 10.63 12.98 -32.99
C TRP A 140 11.50 13.08 -34.22
N GLU A 141 11.04 13.82 -35.25
CA GLU A 141 11.83 14.19 -36.40
C GLU A 141 12.95 15.16 -36.02
N GLU A 142 14.09 15.12 -36.71
CA GLU A 142 15.27 15.96 -36.43
C GLU A 142 14.93 17.46 -36.38
N ALA A 143 14.05 17.93 -37.25
CA ALA A 143 13.63 19.34 -37.27
C ALA A 143 12.89 19.74 -35.98
N MET A 144 12.10 18.82 -35.41
CA MET A 144 11.37 19.06 -34.17
C MET A 144 12.31 19.01 -32.96
N ILE A 145 13.27 18.08 -32.94
CA ILE A 145 14.33 18.01 -31.94
C ILE A 145 15.15 19.31 -31.93
N ALA A 146 15.59 19.77 -33.10
CA ALA A 146 16.35 21.01 -33.25
C ALA A 146 15.57 22.23 -32.77
N SER A 147 14.29 22.34 -33.13
CA SER A 147 13.40 23.44 -32.71
C SER A 147 13.18 23.43 -31.20
N PHE A 148 12.92 22.25 -30.61
CA PHE A 148 12.73 22.12 -29.17
C PHE A 148 14.02 22.46 -28.39
N THR A 149 15.17 21.92 -28.86
CA THR A 149 16.48 22.20 -28.27
C THR A 149 16.80 23.69 -28.28
N ALA A 150 16.58 24.38 -29.40
CA ALA A 150 16.81 25.81 -29.51
C ALA A 150 15.87 26.63 -28.61
N ALA A 151 14.64 26.18 -28.40
CA ALA A 151 13.65 26.90 -27.57
C ALA A 151 13.88 26.69 -26.07
N PHE A 152 14.23 25.51 -25.63
CA PHE A 152 14.19 25.10 -24.22
C PHE A 152 15.53 24.66 -23.63
N LEU A 153 16.50 24.21 -24.44
CA LEU A 153 17.78 23.72 -23.99
C LEU A 153 18.90 24.67 -24.44
N LYS A 154 19.10 25.75 -23.69
CA LYS A 154 20.18 26.72 -23.97
C LYS A 154 21.53 26.09 -23.74
N GLU A 155 22.54 26.55 -24.51
CA GLU A 155 23.95 26.16 -24.30
C GLU A 155 24.35 26.41 -22.83
N GLY A 156 24.86 25.37 -22.16
CA GLY A 156 25.23 25.44 -20.73
C GLY A 156 24.10 25.14 -19.74
N SER A 157 22.87 24.78 -20.19
CA SER A 157 21.83 24.28 -19.29
C SER A 157 22.19 22.89 -18.78
N SER A 158 21.85 22.59 -17.52
CA SER A 158 22.14 21.29 -16.89
C SER A 158 21.39 20.11 -17.50
N GLY A 159 20.51 20.35 -18.49
CA GLY A 159 19.62 19.32 -19.03
C GLY A 159 18.59 18.80 -18.01
N GLU A 160 18.38 19.51 -16.90
CA GLU A 160 17.39 19.18 -15.90
C GLU A 160 15.97 19.52 -16.37
N MET A 161 15.01 18.77 -15.87
CA MET A 161 13.60 19.02 -16.14
C MET A 161 13.18 20.34 -15.50
N THR A 162 12.65 21.26 -16.31
CA THR A 162 12.06 22.52 -15.84
C THR A 162 10.56 22.52 -16.12
N LYS A 163 9.83 23.42 -15.47
CA LYS A 163 8.39 23.57 -15.68
C LYS A 163 8.03 23.79 -17.15
N ASP A 164 8.79 24.65 -17.85
CA ASP A 164 8.52 24.99 -19.25
C ASP A 164 8.81 23.79 -20.17
N ILE A 165 9.92 23.07 -19.91
CA ILE A 165 10.26 21.82 -20.62
C ILE A 165 9.18 20.76 -20.41
N ASN A 166 8.76 20.53 -19.16
CA ASN A 166 7.71 19.59 -18.82
C ASN A 166 6.40 19.92 -19.56
N GLN A 167 6.00 21.18 -19.54
CA GLN A 167 4.78 21.63 -20.20
C GLN A 167 4.85 21.51 -21.73
N ALA A 168 5.99 21.83 -22.32
CA ALA A 168 6.22 21.67 -23.75
C ALA A 168 6.23 20.19 -24.18
N LEU A 169 6.85 19.29 -23.38
CA LEU A 169 6.80 17.85 -23.64
C LEU A 169 5.39 17.28 -23.50
N LEU A 170 4.62 17.72 -22.50
CA LEU A 170 3.21 17.33 -22.35
C LEU A 170 2.35 17.74 -23.52
N GLN A 171 2.64 18.88 -24.15
CA GLN A 171 1.87 19.35 -25.31
C GLN A 171 2.28 18.67 -26.62
N ASN A 172 3.53 18.35 -26.81
CA ASN A 172 4.09 17.95 -28.10
C ASN A 172 4.50 16.47 -28.21
N SER A 173 4.60 15.74 -27.08
CA SER A 173 5.05 14.35 -27.10
C SER A 173 4.02 13.37 -26.56
N VAL A 174 3.48 12.53 -27.44
CA VAL A 174 2.58 11.42 -27.07
C VAL A 174 3.31 10.43 -26.18
N VAL A 175 4.58 10.15 -26.44
CA VAL A 175 5.41 9.23 -25.65
C VAL A 175 5.55 9.77 -24.21
N TYR A 176 5.84 11.06 -24.06
CA TYR A 176 5.94 11.67 -22.75
C TYR A 176 4.61 11.67 -21.99
N GLN A 177 3.50 11.95 -22.68
CA GLN A 177 2.16 11.84 -22.09
C GLN A 177 1.87 10.43 -21.59
N GLN A 178 2.25 9.39 -22.35
CA GLN A 178 2.08 7.99 -21.94
C GLN A 178 2.97 7.64 -20.75
N LEU A 179 4.21 8.14 -20.72
CA LEU A 179 5.12 7.98 -19.59
C LEU A 179 4.50 8.57 -18.31
N ILE A 180 4.04 9.81 -18.36
CA ILE A 180 3.43 10.47 -17.19
C ILE A 180 2.17 9.73 -16.73
N LYS A 181 1.34 9.24 -17.65
CA LYS A 181 0.19 8.40 -17.30
C LYS A 181 0.59 7.09 -16.63
N ALA A 182 1.67 6.45 -17.10
CA ALA A 182 2.18 5.24 -16.49
C ALA A 182 2.74 5.50 -15.08
N VAL A 183 3.50 6.58 -14.90
CA VAL A 183 4.00 7.02 -13.59
C VAL A 183 2.84 7.31 -12.64
N LYS A 184 1.83 8.06 -13.09
CA LYS A 184 0.63 8.32 -12.29
C LYS A 184 -0.09 7.04 -11.89
N TYR A 185 -0.24 6.11 -12.82
CA TYR A 185 -0.85 4.82 -12.54
C TYR A 185 -0.09 4.06 -11.45
N ASP A 186 1.22 4.03 -11.55
CA ASP A 186 2.09 3.34 -10.60
C ASP A 186 2.07 4.00 -9.20
N LEU A 187 2.14 5.33 -9.14
CA LEU A 187 2.04 6.08 -7.89
C LEU A 187 0.67 5.96 -7.22
N ASN A 188 -0.40 5.75 -7.98
CA ASN A 188 -1.74 5.49 -7.46
C ASN A 188 -2.01 4.01 -7.16
N LEU A 189 -1.09 3.10 -7.47
CA LEU A 189 -1.19 1.69 -7.10
C LEU A 189 -0.63 1.49 -5.69
N LEU A 190 -1.50 1.55 -4.70
CA LEU A 190 -1.16 1.54 -3.28
C LEU A 190 -1.53 0.22 -2.60
N SER A 191 -0.79 -0.13 -1.57
CA SER A 191 -1.14 -1.23 -0.67
C SER A 191 -2.42 -0.92 0.11
N PRO A 192 -3.25 -1.92 0.44
CA PRO A 192 -4.58 -1.69 1.00
C PRO A 192 -4.59 -1.26 2.47
N SER A 193 -3.54 -1.51 3.26
CA SER A 193 -3.56 -1.38 4.72
C SER A 193 -3.99 -0.01 5.23
N ALA A 194 -3.52 1.08 4.60
CA ALA A 194 -3.91 2.43 4.98
C ALA A 194 -5.41 2.70 4.74
N ALA A 195 -5.94 2.27 3.59
CA ALA A 195 -7.36 2.39 3.26
C ALA A 195 -8.22 1.55 4.22
N ILE A 196 -7.77 0.35 4.57
CA ILE A 196 -8.43 -0.55 5.53
C ILE A 196 -8.44 0.05 6.93
N ALA A 197 -7.36 0.69 7.38
CA ALA A 197 -7.37 1.42 8.66
C ALA A 197 -8.45 2.52 8.68
N GLY A 198 -8.60 3.24 7.56
CA GLY A 198 -9.70 4.20 7.37
C GLY A 198 -11.09 3.56 7.46
N VAL A 199 -11.27 2.39 6.84
CA VAL A 199 -12.52 1.61 6.93
C VAL A 199 -12.79 1.19 8.38
N TYR A 200 -11.79 0.71 9.11
CA TYR A 200 -11.93 0.35 10.53
C TYR A 200 -12.38 1.56 11.35
N CYS A 201 -11.72 2.70 11.19
CA CYS A 201 -12.12 3.92 11.88
C CYS A 201 -13.56 4.36 11.56
N SER A 202 -13.96 4.26 10.31
CA SER A 202 -15.31 4.60 9.86
C SER A 202 -16.37 3.67 10.49
N VAL A 203 -16.12 2.36 10.48
CA VAL A 203 -17.01 1.36 11.08
C VAL A 203 -17.08 1.54 12.59
N ASP A 204 -15.95 1.75 13.27
CA ASP A 204 -15.91 1.99 14.72
C ASP A 204 -16.74 3.21 15.12
N ASN A 205 -16.65 4.29 14.34
CA ASN A 205 -17.41 5.51 14.65
C ASN A 205 -18.90 5.38 14.40
N SER A 206 -19.30 4.63 13.36
CA SER A 206 -20.70 4.51 12.96
C SER A 206 -21.44 3.35 13.62
N ARG A 207 -20.75 2.25 13.90
CA ARG A 207 -21.34 0.97 14.31
C ARG A 207 -20.73 0.37 15.57
N GLY A 208 -19.56 0.84 16.00
CA GLY A 208 -18.79 0.31 17.13
C GLY A 208 -17.76 -0.77 16.73
N VAL A 209 -16.77 -0.98 17.62
CA VAL A 209 -15.65 -1.91 17.42
C VAL A 209 -16.08 -3.37 17.27
N TRP A 210 -17.23 -3.75 17.80
CA TRP A 210 -17.83 -5.10 17.71
C TRP A 210 -18.36 -5.44 16.32
N LYS A 211 -18.55 -4.44 15.44
CA LYS A 211 -18.99 -4.68 14.06
C LYS A 211 -17.79 -5.08 13.20
N ALA A 212 -17.94 -6.21 12.48
CA ALA A 212 -16.94 -6.62 11.52
C ALA A 212 -16.73 -5.55 10.42
N PRO A 213 -15.50 -5.12 10.13
CA PRO A 213 -15.20 -4.15 9.08
C PRO A 213 -15.19 -4.83 7.69
N ALA A 214 -16.28 -5.51 7.37
CA ALA A 214 -16.53 -6.19 6.10
C ALA A 214 -17.88 -5.79 5.53
N ASN A 215 -18.05 -5.98 4.23
CA ASN A 215 -19.16 -5.47 3.43
C ASN A 215 -19.27 -3.93 3.56
N VAL A 216 -18.13 -3.27 3.49
CA VAL A 216 -18.00 -1.81 3.56
C VAL A 216 -17.29 -1.32 2.31
N THR A 217 -17.82 -0.28 1.68
CA THR A 217 -17.25 0.34 0.49
C THR A 217 -15.98 1.12 0.85
N ILE A 218 -14.96 1.01 0.01
CA ILE A 218 -13.73 1.78 0.12
C ILE A 218 -13.85 2.98 -0.83
N ASN A 219 -13.67 4.17 -0.28
CA ASN A 219 -13.69 5.40 -1.06
C ASN A 219 -12.32 5.66 -1.72
N SER A 220 -12.31 6.51 -2.77
CA SER A 220 -11.09 6.92 -3.51
C SER A 220 -10.31 5.76 -4.17
N VAL A 221 -10.97 4.63 -4.40
CA VAL A 221 -10.42 3.49 -5.13
C VAL A 221 -11.14 3.35 -6.46
N VAL A 222 -10.38 3.25 -7.55
CA VAL A 222 -10.90 3.10 -8.92
C VAL A 222 -11.17 1.63 -9.22
N LYS A 223 -10.21 0.75 -8.86
CA LYS A 223 -10.33 -0.70 -9.01
C LYS A 223 -9.28 -1.43 -8.15
N PRO A 224 -9.52 -2.68 -7.74
CA PRO A 224 -8.48 -3.54 -7.21
C PRO A 224 -7.48 -3.92 -8.33
N SER A 225 -6.23 -4.20 -7.97
CA SER A 225 -5.18 -4.62 -8.94
C SER A 225 -5.39 -6.03 -9.49
N ALA A 226 -6.15 -6.86 -8.80
CA ALA A 226 -6.56 -8.20 -9.24
C ALA A 226 -8.06 -8.40 -9.04
N THR A 227 -8.68 -9.15 -9.94
CA THR A 227 -10.08 -9.58 -9.81
C THR A 227 -10.10 -10.92 -9.09
N ILE A 228 -10.93 -11.04 -8.05
CA ILE A 228 -11.09 -12.24 -7.24
C ILE A 228 -12.48 -12.80 -7.50
N ASN A 229 -12.55 -14.04 -7.97
CA ASN A 229 -13.81 -14.77 -8.14
C ASN A 229 -14.26 -15.47 -6.84
N ASP A 230 -15.42 -16.13 -6.86
CA ASP A 230 -15.99 -16.73 -5.65
C ASP A 230 -15.16 -17.93 -5.15
N TYR A 231 -14.57 -18.71 -6.06
CA TYR A 231 -13.70 -19.83 -5.71
C TYR A 231 -12.41 -19.37 -5.05
N GLU A 232 -11.74 -18.37 -5.62
CA GLU A 232 -10.57 -17.74 -5.02
C GLU A 232 -10.89 -17.10 -3.66
N GLN A 233 -12.09 -16.52 -3.53
CA GLN A 233 -12.57 -15.96 -2.26
C GLN A 233 -12.70 -17.02 -1.17
N GLU A 234 -13.18 -18.20 -1.47
CA GLU A 234 -13.30 -19.31 -0.51
C GLU A 234 -11.93 -19.70 0.01
N GLU A 235 -10.96 -19.87 -0.88
CA GLU A 235 -9.59 -20.23 -0.54
C GLU A 235 -8.87 -19.12 0.27
N LEU A 236 -9.07 -17.86 -0.09
CA LEU A 236 -8.54 -16.73 0.67
C LEU A 236 -9.09 -16.70 2.09
N ASN A 237 -10.38 -16.98 2.24
CA ASN A 237 -11.10 -16.85 3.50
C ASN A 237 -10.88 -18.03 4.46
N VAL A 238 -10.80 -19.26 3.94
CA VAL A 238 -10.68 -20.50 4.75
C VAL A 238 -9.55 -21.40 4.20
N PRO A 239 -8.31 -20.96 4.21
CA PRO A 239 -7.20 -21.78 3.77
C PRO A 239 -6.90 -22.91 4.77
N ILE A 240 -6.39 -24.04 4.27
CA ILE A 240 -5.95 -25.16 5.11
C ILE A 240 -4.90 -24.73 6.15
N THR A 241 -4.04 -23.78 5.78
CA THR A 241 -3.00 -23.24 6.66
C THR A 241 -3.52 -22.41 7.82
N GLY A 242 -4.80 -22.00 7.78
CA GLY A 242 -5.40 -21.06 8.73
C GLY A 242 -5.03 -19.60 8.51
N LYS A 243 -4.04 -19.29 7.64
CA LYS A 243 -3.62 -17.92 7.33
C LYS A 243 -4.62 -17.26 6.36
N ALA A 244 -5.77 -16.83 6.89
CA ALA A 244 -6.81 -16.17 6.11
C ALA A 244 -6.33 -14.82 5.58
N VAL A 245 -6.66 -14.52 4.32
CA VAL A 245 -6.40 -13.25 3.67
C VAL A 245 -7.73 -12.61 3.29
N ASN A 246 -7.94 -11.37 3.71
CA ASN A 246 -9.19 -10.66 3.47
C ASN A 246 -9.17 -10.03 2.08
N ALA A 247 -10.13 -10.43 1.25
CA ALA A 247 -10.24 -9.96 -0.12
C ALA A 247 -10.86 -8.56 -0.19
N ILE A 248 -10.43 -7.79 -1.19
CA ILE A 248 -11.09 -6.57 -1.63
C ILE A 248 -11.61 -6.82 -3.04
N ARG A 249 -12.93 -6.68 -3.23
CA ARG A 249 -13.61 -7.07 -4.47
C ARG A 249 -14.48 -5.94 -5.02
N THR A 250 -14.67 -5.97 -6.33
CA THR A 250 -15.63 -5.09 -7.02
C THR A 250 -16.96 -5.81 -7.18
N PHE A 251 -18.03 -5.13 -6.80
CA PHE A 251 -19.41 -5.60 -6.99
C PHE A 251 -20.14 -4.69 -7.96
N PRO A 252 -20.74 -5.23 -9.04
CA PRO A 252 -21.50 -4.43 -9.98
C PRO A 252 -22.63 -3.65 -9.29
N GLY A 253 -22.67 -2.34 -9.50
CA GLY A 253 -23.66 -1.46 -8.87
C GLY A 253 -23.42 -1.10 -7.40
N GLU A 254 -22.49 -1.76 -6.71
CA GLU A 254 -22.24 -1.55 -5.29
C GLU A 254 -20.83 -1.03 -4.97
N GLY A 255 -19.96 -0.97 -5.99
CA GLY A 255 -18.61 -0.46 -5.88
C GLY A 255 -17.59 -1.47 -5.33
N ILE A 256 -16.49 -0.96 -4.79
CA ILE A 256 -15.37 -1.76 -4.29
C ILE A 256 -15.53 -1.90 -2.77
N LYS A 257 -15.54 -3.15 -2.30
CA LYS A 257 -15.81 -3.46 -0.90
C LYS A 257 -14.72 -4.32 -0.29
N VAL A 258 -14.51 -4.11 1.01
CA VAL A 258 -13.81 -5.07 1.87
C VAL A 258 -14.72 -6.29 2.04
N TRP A 259 -14.25 -7.48 1.61
CA TRP A 259 -15.05 -8.69 1.61
C TRP A 259 -14.48 -9.78 2.51
N GLY A 260 -13.93 -9.36 3.65
CA GLY A 260 -13.41 -10.24 4.68
C GLY A 260 -13.07 -9.46 5.95
N ALA A 261 -13.15 -10.12 7.10
CA ALA A 261 -12.75 -9.60 8.41
C ALA A 261 -12.20 -10.72 9.30
N ARG A 262 -11.25 -11.47 8.77
CA ARG A 262 -10.57 -12.55 9.50
C ARG A 262 -9.18 -12.14 9.92
N THR A 263 -8.76 -12.63 11.07
CA THR A 263 -7.37 -12.59 11.51
C THR A 263 -6.57 -13.69 10.80
N LEU A 264 -5.25 -13.68 10.95
CA LEU A 264 -4.39 -14.77 10.47
C LEU A 264 -4.52 -16.05 11.32
N ASP A 265 -5.30 -16.02 12.39
CA ASP A 265 -5.67 -17.17 13.22
C ASP A 265 -6.99 -17.81 12.77
N GLY A 266 -7.08 -18.08 11.48
CA GLY A 266 -8.31 -18.53 10.82
C GLY A 266 -8.84 -19.88 11.31
N ASN A 267 -7.99 -20.74 11.91
CA ASN A 267 -8.37 -22.03 12.49
C ASN A 267 -8.88 -21.92 13.91
N SER A 268 -8.65 -20.79 14.60
CA SER A 268 -9.16 -20.56 15.95
C SER A 268 -10.69 -20.35 15.92
N GLN A 269 -11.40 -20.98 16.85
CA GLN A 269 -12.83 -20.71 17.02
C GLN A 269 -13.07 -19.36 17.66
N ASP A 270 -12.20 -18.93 18.56
CA ASP A 270 -12.34 -17.69 19.33
C ASP A 270 -11.78 -16.46 18.59
N TRP A 271 -10.63 -16.59 17.92
CA TRP A 271 -9.86 -15.45 17.44
C TRP A 271 -9.86 -15.25 15.92
N ARG A 272 -10.56 -16.08 15.16
CA ARG A 272 -10.58 -15.99 13.69
C ARG A 272 -11.20 -14.71 13.13
N TYR A 273 -11.94 -13.93 13.94
CA TYR A 273 -12.61 -12.71 13.49
C TYR A 273 -11.98 -11.45 14.08
N VAL A 274 -11.69 -10.49 13.23
CA VAL A 274 -11.09 -9.19 13.60
C VAL A 274 -11.93 -8.44 14.63
N ASN A 275 -13.24 -8.39 14.44
CA ASN A 275 -14.13 -7.69 15.35
C ASN A 275 -14.16 -8.33 16.75
N VAL A 276 -14.08 -9.65 16.84
CA VAL A 276 -14.01 -10.35 18.15
C VAL A 276 -12.69 -9.97 18.84
N ARG A 277 -11.55 -10.13 18.15
CA ARG A 277 -10.25 -9.77 18.73
C ARG A 277 -10.18 -8.32 19.17
N ARG A 278 -10.66 -7.40 18.35
CA ARG A 278 -10.66 -5.96 18.66
C ARG A 278 -11.61 -5.61 19.80
N THR A 279 -12.76 -6.27 19.88
CA THR A 279 -13.70 -6.09 21.01
C THR A 279 -13.06 -6.55 22.32
N MET A 280 -12.38 -7.68 22.32
CA MET A 280 -11.67 -8.16 23.52
C MET A 280 -10.54 -7.22 23.93
N ILE A 281 -9.73 -6.73 22.97
CA ILE A 281 -8.72 -5.68 23.25
C ILE A 281 -9.38 -4.45 23.90
N TYR A 282 -10.51 -4.00 23.37
CA TYR A 282 -11.23 -2.85 23.90
C TYR A 282 -11.71 -3.10 25.36
N LEU A 283 -12.27 -4.28 25.64
CA LEU A 283 -12.71 -4.65 26.98
C LEU A 283 -11.54 -4.76 27.95
N GLU A 284 -10.45 -5.44 27.56
CA GLU A 284 -9.24 -5.57 28.37
C GLU A 284 -8.63 -4.21 28.72
N GLN A 285 -8.58 -3.26 27.78
CA GLN A 285 -8.08 -1.93 28.04
C GLN A 285 -9.05 -1.12 28.92
N SER A 286 -10.37 -1.30 28.74
CA SER A 286 -11.37 -0.62 29.58
C SER A 286 -11.25 -1.07 31.05
N VAL A 287 -11.02 -2.36 31.30
CA VAL A 287 -10.83 -2.88 32.65
C VAL A 287 -9.50 -2.41 33.27
N LYS A 288 -8.44 -2.31 32.47
CA LYS A 288 -7.13 -1.80 32.98
C LYS A 288 -7.20 -0.32 33.39
N ASN A 289 -8.06 0.46 32.77
CA ASN A 289 -8.19 1.90 32.99
C ASN A 289 -9.26 2.24 34.04
N ALA A 290 -10.02 1.25 34.52
CA ALA A 290 -11.03 1.39 35.60
C ALA A 290 -10.38 1.21 36.98
#